data_ad711825f890d4803d1fa6159971743d
#
_entry.id   ad711825f890d4803d1fa6159971743d
#
_cell.length_a   1.000
_cell.length_b   1.000
_cell.length_c   1.000
_cell.angle_alpha   90.00
_cell.angle_beta   90.00
_cell.angle_gamma   90.00
#
_symmetry.space_group_name_H-M   'P 1'
#
loop_
_entity.id
_entity.type
_entity.pdbx_description
1 polymer ?
#
loop_
_entity_poly.entity_id
_entity_poly.type
_entity_poly.pdbx_seq_one_letter_code
_entity_poly.pdbx_strand_id
1 'polypeptide(L)'
;SSDETLAGNSNTACPTEFAVKGFLTRGSMGIKAMTPPVGTTAQRPGGIDEEFNTGALRFNTTFGALEYYNGTSWIQPGVKTYSTVSSSFSATSGVTYFVNTGGGQVTATLPASPDLGAEITFMDVAKTFDSNNLIVSRNGRPIQGDNANLTVSTEGAAFTLIYSGSTYGWRIFSI
;
A
#
# COMPACT_ATOMS: atom_id res chain seq x y z
N SER A 1 -30.51 -19.17 29.15
CA SER A 1 -30.81 -17.83 28.63
C SER A 1 -30.99 -17.90 27.12
N SER A 2 -32.14 -17.44 26.62
CA SER A 2 -32.40 -17.31 25.17
C SER A 2 -32.11 -15.91 24.63
N ASP A 3 -31.26 -15.16 25.33
CA ASP A 3 -30.86 -13.82 24.91
C ASP A 3 -29.89 -13.91 23.73
N GLU A 4 -30.42 -13.76 22.54
CA GLU A 4 -29.66 -13.79 21.28
C GLU A 4 -28.78 -12.54 21.08
N THR A 5 -28.96 -11.50 21.89
CA THR A 5 -28.23 -10.24 21.77
C THR A 5 -27.05 -10.15 22.73
N LEU A 6 -26.91 -11.07 23.68
CA LEU A 6 -25.96 -11.01 24.79
C LEU A 6 -26.05 -9.71 25.59
N ALA A 7 -27.23 -9.02 25.54
CA ALA A 7 -27.43 -7.71 26.18
C ALA A 7 -27.42 -7.78 27.71
N GLY A 8 -27.54 -8.96 28.28
CA GLY A 8 -27.55 -9.16 29.73
C GLY A 8 -26.22 -8.90 30.45
N ASN A 9 -25.13 -8.73 29.71
CA ASN A 9 -23.76 -8.42 30.18
C ASN A 9 -23.37 -9.14 31.49
N SER A 10 -23.77 -10.42 31.63
CA SER A 10 -23.52 -11.22 32.82
C SER A 10 -22.21 -11.99 32.65
N ASN A 11 -21.24 -11.72 33.50
CA ASN A 11 -19.98 -12.47 33.54
C ASN A 11 -20.13 -13.90 34.09
N THR A 12 -21.34 -14.24 34.58
CA THR A 12 -21.63 -15.55 35.20
C THR A 12 -22.59 -16.41 34.38
N ALA A 13 -23.26 -15.86 33.35
CA ALA A 13 -24.15 -16.59 32.49
C ALA A 13 -23.38 -17.21 31.31
N CYS A 14 -23.37 -18.51 31.23
CA CYS A 14 -22.84 -19.20 30.06
C CYS A 14 -23.85 -19.07 28.91
N PRO A 15 -23.51 -18.49 27.75
CA PRO A 15 -24.43 -18.43 26.62
C PRO A 15 -24.81 -19.82 26.16
N THR A 16 -26.09 -20.02 25.77
CA THR A 16 -26.49 -21.27 25.16
C THR A 16 -25.84 -21.45 23.78
N GLU A 17 -25.68 -22.69 23.34
CA GLU A 17 -25.18 -22.98 21.99
C GLU A 17 -26.01 -22.26 20.92
N PHE A 18 -27.32 -22.11 21.13
CA PHE A 18 -28.21 -21.37 20.23
C PHE A 18 -27.89 -19.88 20.19
N ALA A 19 -27.62 -19.25 21.36
CA ALA A 19 -27.26 -17.84 21.41
C ALA A 19 -25.91 -17.57 20.74
N VAL A 20 -24.90 -18.42 20.97
CA VAL A 20 -23.61 -18.36 20.31
C VAL A 20 -23.72 -18.56 18.80
N LYS A 21 -24.51 -19.57 18.39
CA LYS A 21 -24.78 -19.83 16.97
C LYS A 21 -25.52 -18.67 16.32
N GLY A 22 -26.54 -18.09 17.01
CA GLY A 22 -27.25 -16.90 16.53
C GLY A 22 -26.36 -15.70 16.36
N PHE A 23 -25.45 -15.45 17.29
CA PHE A 23 -24.43 -14.39 17.18
C PHE A 23 -23.50 -14.62 15.99
N LEU A 24 -22.95 -15.81 15.87
CA LEU A 24 -22.02 -16.18 14.79
C LEU A 24 -22.69 -16.19 13.40
N THR A 25 -23.98 -16.55 13.31
CA THR A 25 -24.70 -16.61 12.02
C THR A 25 -25.35 -15.30 11.61
N ARG A 26 -25.73 -14.44 12.55
CA ARG A 26 -26.31 -13.12 12.25
C ARG A 26 -25.25 -12.07 11.93
N GLY A 27 -24.07 -12.20 12.53
CA GLY A 27 -23.07 -11.13 12.48
C GLY A 27 -22.19 -11.11 11.25
N SER A 28 -21.82 -12.25 10.66
CA SER A 28 -20.74 -12.16 9.70
C SER A 28 -20.43 -13.38 8.85
N MET A 29 -21.06 -14.52 9.04
CA MET A 29 -20.72 -15.75 8.28
C MET A 29 -21.88 -16.33 7.48
N GLY A 30 -22.79 -15.49 6.98
CA GLY A 30 -23.72 -15.93 5.95
C GLY A 30 -22.97 -16.12 4.63
N ILE A 31 -23.42 -17.07 3.81
CA ILE A 31 -22.88 -17.36 2.48
C ILE A 31 -22.88 -16.16 1.52
N LYS A 32 -23.41 -15.01 1.93
CA LYS A 32 -23.59 -13.85 1.05
C LYS A 32 -22.59 -12.72 1.27
N ALA A 33 -22.23 -12.40 2.52
CA ALA A 33 -21.24 -11.37 2.83
C ALA A 33 -20.87 -11.34 4.31
N MET A 34 -19.67 -10.90 4.62
CA MET A 34 -19.24 -10.48 5.95
C MET A 34 -19.30 -8.95 6.00
N THR A 35 -19.98 -8.38 7.01
CA THR A 35 -19.93 -6.94 7.26
C THR A 35 -18.81 -6.64 8.26
N PRO A 36 -17.70 -6.02 7.84
CA PRO A 36 -16.66 -5.61 8.76
C PRO A 36 -17.14 -4.44 9.65
N PRO A 37 -16.47 -4.17 10.79
CA PRO A 37 -16.72 -2.96 11.55
C PRO A 37 -16.67 -1.71 10.66
N VAL A 38 -17.59 -0.76 10.87
CA VAL A 38 -17.76 0.42 10.04
C VAL A 38 -17.50 1.68 10.88
N GLY A 39 -16.82 2.65 10.32
CA GLY A 39 -16.61 3.95 10.99
C GLY A 39 -15.79 4.92 10.16
N THR A 40 -15.71 6.17 10.62
CA THR A 40 -14.90 7.21 10.00
C THR A 40 -13.39 7.02 10.28
N THR A 41 -12.53 7.81 9.61
CA THR A 41 -11.09 7.85 9.93
C THR A 41 -10.82 8.21 11.39
N ALA A 42 -11.60 9.13 11.98
CA ALA A 42 -11.45 9.52 13.38
C ALA A 42 -11.84 8.41 14.38
N GLN A 43 -12.62 7.43 13.94
CA GLN A 43 -13.07 6.28 14.73
C GLN A 43 -12.18 5.04 14.52
N ARG A 44 -10.97 5.22 13.99
CA ARG A 44 -10.00 4.12 13.92
C ARG A 44 -9.60 3.70 15.33
N PRO A 45 -9.61 2.39 15.64
CA PRO A 45 -9.00 1.91 16.87
C PRO A 45 -7.55 2.38 16.98
N GLY A 46 -7.11 2.74 18.15
CA GLY A 46 -5.75 3.26 18.40
C GLY A 46 -5.59 3.87 19.76
N GLY A 47 -6.64 3.83 20.60
CA GLY A 47 -6.58 4.22 22.00
C GLY A 47 -5.82 3.21 22.86
N ILE A 48 -5.37 3.63 24.04
CA ILE A 48 -4.59 2.81 25.00
C ILE A 48 -5.40 1.59 25.49
N ASP A 49 -6.72 1.64 25.39
CA ASP A 49 -7.65 0.62 25.89
C ASP A 49 -8.28 -0.23 24.76
N GLU A 50 -7.86 -0.06 23.51
CA GLU A 50 -8.40 -0.77 22.36
C GLU A 50 -7.40 -1.80 21.84
N GLU A 51 -7.64 -3.07 22.13
CA GLU A 51 -6.87 -4.17 21.56
C GLU A 51 -7.30 -4.41 20.11
N PHE A 52 -6.41 -4.16 19.17
CA PHE A 52 -6.53 -4.61 17.80
C PHE A 52 -5.20 -5.13 17.29
N ASN A 53 -5.25 -6.16 16.47
CA ASN A 53 -4.07 -6.85 16.00
C ASN A 53 -3.75 -6.47 14.55
N THR A 54 -2.49 -6.65 14.17
CA THR A 54 -2.08 -6.66 12.76
C THR A 54 -3.01 -7.56 11.95
N GLY A 55 -3.53 -7.03 10.85
CA GLY A 55 -4.53 -7.71 10.03
C GLY A 55 -5.99 -7.37 10.40
N ALA A 56 -6.23 -6.55 11.44
CA ALA A 56 -7.58 -6.04 11.72
C ALA A 56 -8.15 -5.35 10.47
N LEU A 57 -9.39 -5.66 10.14
CA LEU A 57 -10.08 -5.19 8.93
C LEU A 57 -11.31 -4.37 9.32
N ARG A 58 -11.54 -3.24 8.63
CA ARG A 58 -12.76 -2.41 8.78
C ARG A 58 -13.12 -1.70 7.49
N PHE A 59 -14.35 -1.18 7.41
CA PHE A 59 -14.78 -0.28 6.35
C PHE A 59 -14.72 1.17 6.84
N ASN A 60 -13.94 2.01 6.15
CA ASN A 60 -13.80 3.43 6.47
C ASN A 60 -14.78 4.26 5.64
N THR A 61 -15.76 4.87 6.29
CA THR A 61 -16.80 5.67 5.64
C THR A 61 -16.30 7.02 5.12
N THR A 62 -15.20 7.54 5.66
CA THR A 62 -14.58 8.78 5.15
C THR A 62 -14.03 8.58 3.74
N PHE A 63 -13.50 7.41 3.44
CA PHE A 63 -12.93 7.07 2.14
C PHE A 63 -13.85 6.20 1.28
N GLY A 64 -14.92 5.63 1.86
CA GLY A 64 -15.79 4.68 1.19
C GLY A 64 -15.11 3.36 0.81
N ALA A 65 -14.11 2.92 1.58
CA ALA A 65 -13.26 1.79 1.25
C ALA A 65 -12.93 0.90 2.46
N LEU A 66 -12.60 -0.36 2.18
CA LEU A 66 -11.98 -1.23 3.18
C LEU A 66 -10.58 -0.73 3.53
N GLU A 67 -10.20 -0.89 4.79
CA GLU A 67 -8.83 -0.69 5.26
C GLU A 67 -8.44 -1.80 6.24
N TYR A 68 -7.15 -2.08 6.31
CA TYR A 68 -6.58 -3.03 7.26
C TYR A 68 -5.41 -2.40 8.02
N TYR A 69 -5.17 -2.87 9.23
CA TYR A 69 -4.02 -2.44 10.02
C TYR A 69 -2.82 -3.34 9.75
N ASN A 70 -1.71 -2.76 9.30
CA ASN A 70 -0.50 -3.49 8.94
C ASN A 70 0.49 -3.68 10.12
N GLY A 71 0.10 -3.30 11.34
CA GLY A 71 0.95 -3.26 12.53
C GLY A 71 1.50 -1.87 12.85
N THR A 72 1.43 -0.93 11.91
CA THR A 72 1.93 0.45 12.08
C THR A 72 0.88 1.48 11.67
N SER A 73 0.12 1.20 10.62
CA SER A 73 -0.82 2.15 10.02
C SER A 73 -2.02 1.43 9.42
N TRP A 74 -3.14 2.15 9.26
CA TRP A 74 -4.30 1.71 8.50
C TRP A 74 -4.07 1.93 7.01
N ILE A 75 -4.11 0.85 6.24
CA ILE A 75 -3.80 0.81 4.81
C ILE A 75 -5.07 0.47 4.03
N GLN A 76 -5.31 1.18 2.93
CA GLN A 76 -6.36 0.86 1.98
C GLN A 76 -5.78 -0.07 0.90
N PRO A 77 -6.30 -1.29 0.71
CA PRO A 77 -5.87 -2.17 -0.37
C PRO A 77 -6.12 -1.54 -1.74
N GLY A 78 -5.14 -1.64 -2.64
CA GLY A 78 -5.30 -1.20 -4.03
C GLY A 78 -5.21 0.31 -4.26
N VAL A 79 -4.98 1.13 -3.24
CA VAL A 79 -4.72 2.56 -3.42
C VAL A 79 -3.26 2.75 -3.86
N LYS A 80 -3.08 3.42 -5.00
CA LYS A 80 -1.73 3.82 -5.46
C LYS A 80 -1.17 4.90 -4.56
N THR A 81 0.09 4.77 -4.19
CA THR A 81 0.83 5.78 -3.42
C THR A 81 1.55 6.72 -4.38
N TYR A 82 1.46 8.01 -4.12
CA TYR A 82 2.12 9.05 -4.91
C TYR A 82 3.07 9.85 -4.03
N SER A 83 4.20 10.27 -4.59
CA SER A 83 5.18 11.12 -3.90
C SER A 83 5.76 12.14 -4.87
N THR A 84 5.87 13.40 -4.46
CA THR A 84 6.58 14.44 -5.22
C THR A 84 7.97 14.60 -4.65
N VAL A 85 8.99 14.58 -5.51
CA VAL A 85 10.40 14.64 -5.13
C VAL A 85 11.18 15.62 -6.01
N SER A 86 12.12 16.36 -5.41
CA SER A 86 12.99 17.33 -6.10
C SER A 86 14.47 17.17 -5.73
N SER A 87 14.80 16.13 -4.98
CA SER A 87 16.17 15.77 -4.59
C SER A 87 16.34 14.27 -4.66
N SER A 88 17.58 13.78 -4.62
CA SER A 88 17.87 12.34 -4.66
C SER A 88 17.24 11.58 -3.49
N PHE A 89 16.73 10.38 -3.77
CA PHE A 89 15.92 9.60 -2.83
C PHE A 89 16.06 8.09 -3.05
N SER A 90 15.63 7.30 -2.06
CA SER A 90 15.44 5.86 -2.19
C SER A 90 14.01 5.57 -2.61
N ALA A 91 13.84 4.91 -3.76
CA ALA A 91 12.54 4.57 -4.29
C ALA A 91 11.97 3.33 -3.57
N THR A 92 10.68 3.33 -3.35
CA THR A 92 9.92 2.23 -2.71
C THR A 92 8.97 1.60 -3.72
N SER A 93 8.86 0.28 -3.72
CA SER A 93 7.92 -0.46 -4.55
C SER A 93 6.46 -0.04 -4.27
N GLY A 94 5.65 0.02 -5.33
CA GLY A 94 4.24 0.42 -5.27
C GLY A 94 3.99 1.93 -5.28
N VAL A 95 5.04 2.75 -5.43
CA VAL A 95 4.95 4.21 -5.41
C VAL A 95 5.12 4.79 -6.82
N THR A 96 4.30 5.78 -7.15
CA THR A 96 4.46 6.65 -8.31
C THR A 96 5.13 7.95 -7.86
N TYR A 97 6.28 8.26 -8.43
CA TYR A 97 7.05 9.46 -8.13
C TYR A 97 6.84 10.53 -9.19
N PHE A 98 6.36 11.69 -8.78
CA PHE A 98 6.38 12.93 -9.54
C PHE A 98 7.73 13.62 -9.31
N VAL A 99 8.64 13.51 -10.28
CA VAL A 99 10.02 13.95 -10.12
C VAL A 99 10.19 15.33 -10.75
N ASN A 100 10.70 16.29 -9.99
CA ASN A 100 11.05 17.62 -10.45
C ASN A 100 12.59 17.77 -10.42
N THR A 101 13.21 17.81 -11.60
CA THR A 101 14.65 18.02 -11.75
C THR A 101 15.01 19.46 -12.09
N GLY A 102 14.07 20.43 -11.98
CA GLY A 102 14.31 21.83 -12.29
C GLY A 102 15.44 22.48 -11.46
N GLY A 103 15.69 21.98 -10.26
CA GLY A 103 16.79 22.41 -9.39
C GLY A 103 18.13 21.71 -9.62
N GLY A 104 18.21 20.73 -10.53
CA GLY A 104 19.39 19.93 -10.82
C GLY A 104 19.07 18.43 -10.98
N GLN A 105 20.10 17.66 -11.31
CA GLN A 105 19.98 16.22 -11.49
C GLN A 105 19.48 15.50 -10.22
N VAL A 106 18.53 14.61 -10.37
CA VAL A 106 17.99 13.77 -9.28
C VAL A 106 18.37 12.32 -9.49
N THR A 107 18.78 11.63 -8.43
CA THR A 107 19.03 10.19 -8.44
C THR A 107 17.97 9.46 -7.63
N ALA A 108 17.23 8.55 -8.27
CA ALA A 108 16.33 7.60 -7.64
C ALA A 108 17.04 6.27 -7.44
N THR A 109 17.30 5.86 -6.20
CA THR A 109 17.95 4.59 -5.88
C THR A 109 16.90 3.50 -5.73
N LEU A 110 16.94 2.48 -6.59
CA LEU A 110 16.02 1.35 -6.56
C LEU A 110 16.23 0.45 -5.32
N PRO A 111 15.23 -0.33 -4.88
CA PRO A 111 15.38 -1.32 -3.82
C PRO A 111 16.47 -2.36 -4.16
N ALA A 112 17.33 -2.68 -3.19
CA ALA A 112 18.39 -3.69 -3.34
C ALA A 112 17.85 -5.13 -3.37
N SER A 113 16.71 -5.36 -2.73
CA SER A 113 16.05 -6.67 -2.63
C SER A 113 14.56 -6.54 -2.96
N PRO A 114 14.21 -6.26 -4.23
CA PRO A 114 12.82 -6.15 -4.63
C PRO A 114 12.17 -7.54 -4.75
N ASP A 115 10.89 -7.62 -4.46
CA ASP A 115 10.07 -8.80 -4.74
C ASP A 115 9.79 -8.93 -6.24
N LEU A 116 9.57 -10.16 -6.72
CA LEU A 116 9.14 -10.40 -8.10
C LEU A 116 7.82 -9.68 -8.36
N GLY A 117 7.77 -8.91 -9.44
CA GLY A 117 6.59 -8.09 -9.78
C GLY A 117 6.52 -6.75 -9.04
N ALA A 118 7.53 -6.37 -8.24
CA ALA A 118 7.61 -5.03 -7.65
C ALA A 118 7.60 -3.95 -8.73
N GLU A 119 6.77 -2.92 -8.56
CA GLU A 119 6.57 -1.84 -9.54
C GLU A 119 6.97 -0.49 -8.95
N ILE A 120 7.60 0.34 -9.76
CA ILE A 120 7.92 1.75 -9.42
C ILE A 120 7.68 2.59 -10.67
N THR A 121 6.90 3.65 -10.53
CA THR A 121 6.61 4.57 -11.64
C THR A 121 7.30 5.91 -11.41
N PHE A 122 7.86 6.48 -12.46
CA PHE A 122 8.46 7.82 -12.48
C PHE A 122 7.75 8.67 -13.54
N MET A 123 7.55 9.95 -13.22
CA MET A 123 6.97 10.93 -14.12
C MET A 123 7.73 12.26 -13.98
N ASP A 124 8.17 12.81 -15.11
CA ASP A 124 8.74 14.17 -15.21
C ASP A 124 7.63 15.20 -15.07
N VAL A 125 7.40 15.68 -13.85
CA VAL A 125 6.32 16.63 -13.56
C VAL A 125 6.67 18.06 -13.99
N ALA A 126 7.96 18.37 -14.05
CA ALA A 126 8.46 19.71 -14.39
C ALA A 126 8.89 19.85 -15.85
N LYS A 127 8.90 18.76 -16.62
CA LYS A 127 9.40 18.72 -18.01
C LYS A 127 10.84 19.18 -18.13
N THR A 128 11.71 18.66 -17.27
CA THR A 128 13.10 19.10 -17.15
C THR A 128 14.12 17.97 -17.23
N PHE A 129 13.71 16.74 -17.55
CA PHE A 129 14.64 15.60 -17.67
C PHE A 129 15.64 15.74 -18.82
N ASP A 130 15.31 16.52 -19.85
CA ASP A 130 16.22 16.85 -20.94
C ASP A 130 17.35 17.77 -20.51
N SER A 131 17.08 18.70 -19.60
CA SER A 131 18.04 19.69 -19.10
C SER A 131 18.81 19.16 -17.89
N ASN A 132 18.12 18.46 -16.98
CA ASN A 132 18.67 17.86 -15.76
C ASN A 132 18.13 16.43 -15.64
N ASN A 133 18.92 15.45 -16.00
CA ASN A 133 18.47 14.08 -16.13
C ASN A 133 18.01 13.48 -14.79
N LEU A 134 17.01 12.58 -14.85
CA LEU A 134 16.77 11.60 -13.79
C LEU A 134 17.74 10.44 -13.96
N ILE A 135 18.51 10.12 -12.92
CA ILE A 135 19.31 8.91 -12.83
C ILE A 135 18.57 7.88 -12.00
N VAL A 136 18.28 6.73 -12.57
CA VAL A 136 17.73 5.59 -11.83
C VAL A 136 18.91 4.67 -11.48
N SER A 137 19.30 4.70 -10.21
CA SER A 137 20.40 3.87 -9.69
C SER A 137 19.91 2.44 -9.47
N ARG A 138 20.55 1.49 -10.12
CA ARG A 138 20.16 0.08 -10.12
C ARG A 138 20.33 -0.63 -8.77
N ASN A 139 21.13 -0.09 -7.87
CA ASN A 139 21.39 -0.61 -6.52
C ASN A 139 21.65 -2.14 -6.48
N GLY A 140 22.55 -2.60 -7.34
CA GLY A 140 22.96 -4.01 -7.38
C GLY A 140 22.12 -4.92 -8.29
N ARG A 141 20.95 -4.48 -8.80
CA ARG A 141 20.12 -5.27 -9.73
C ARG A 141 20.25 -4.73 -11.15
N PRO A 142 20.25 -5.57 -12.19
CA PRO A 142 20.26 -5.10 -13.58
C PRO A 142 19.04 -4.22 -13.89
N ILE A 143 19.20 -3.28 -14.83
CA ILE A 143 18.09 -2.58 -15.48
C ILE A 143 18.12 -2.94 -16.96
N GLN A 144 17.04 -3.43 -17.52
CA GLN A 144 16.92 -3.95 -18.90
C GLN A 144 17.93 -5.06 -19.23
N GLY A 145 18.45 -5.75 -18.21
CA GLY A 145 19.48 -6.77 -18.34
C GLY A 145 20.90 -6.23 -18.22
N ASP A 146 21.09 -4.90 -18.17
CA ASP A 146 22.39 -4.25 -18.09
C ASP A 146 22.79 -3.93 -16.65
N ASN A 147 24.08 -4.08 -16.37
CA ASN A 147 24.67 -3.70 -15.08
C ASN A 147 25.04 -2.20 -15.02
N ALA A 148 24.20 -1.34 -15.61
CA ALA A 148 24.34 0.11 -15.63
C ALA A 148 23.13 0.81 -15.02
N ASN A 149 23.33 2.03 -14.51
CA ASN A 149 22.22 2.89 -14.13
C ASN A 149 21.47 3.37 -15.37
N LEU A 150 20.17 3.60 -15.24
CA LEU A 150 19.36 4.18 -16.31
C LEU A 150 19.41 5.70 -16.21
N THR A 151 19.80 6.35 -17.28
CA THR A 151 19.70 7.82 -17.43
C THR A 151 18.48 8.15 -18.26
N VAL A 152 17.56 8.96 -17.73
CA VAL A 152 16.37 9.43 -18.41
C VAL A 152 16.53 10.88 -18.73
N SER A 153 16.59 11.20 -20.04
CA SER A 153 16.83 12.53 -20.58
C SER A 153 15.73 13.02 -21.54
N THR A 154 14.56 12.40 -21.48
CA THR A 154 13.42 12.78 -22.34
C THR A 154 12.48 13.69 -21.56
N GLU A 155 12.23 14.88 -22.08
CA GLU A 155 11.25 15.83 -21.54
C GLU A 155 9.87 15.18 -21.43
N GLY A 156 9.23 15.32 -20.27
CA GLY A 156 7.89 14.81 -20.01
C GLY A 156 7.79 13.28 -19.93
N ALA A 157 8.92 12.57 -19.80
CA ALA A 157 8.93 11.12 -19.71
C ALA A 157 8.09 10.62 -18.54
N ALA A 158 7.32 9.55 -18.79
CA ALA A 158 6.63 8.78 -17.77
C ALA A 158 6.80 7.29 -18.09
N PHE A 159 7.24 6.50 -17.09
CA PHE A 159 7.48 5.08 -17.27
C PHE A 159 7.41 4.32 -15.96
N THR A 160 7.11 3.03 -16.04
CA THR A 160 7.11 2.11 -14.91
C THR A 160 8.23 1.10 -15.06
N LEU A 161 8.95 0.83 -13.98
CA LEU A 161 9.88 -0.29 -13.86
C LEU A 161 9.19 -1.42 -13.10
N ILE A 162 9.25 -2.63 -13.66
CA ILE A 162 8.79 -3.87 -13.02
C ILE A 162 9.99 -4.79 -12.80
N TYR A 163 10.13 -5.33 -11.59
CA TYR A 163 11.18 -6.28 -11.29
C TYR A 163 10.82 -7.68 -11.78
N SER A 164 11.60 -8.20 -12.72
CA SER A 164 11.38 -9.49 -13.38
C SER A 164 12.29 -10.63 -12.87
N GLY A 165 12.95 -10.41 -11.72
CA GLY A 165 13.85 -11.38 -11.11
C GLY A 165 15.33 -11.02 -11.29
N SER A 166 16.21 -11.82 -10.68
CA SER A 166 17.66 -11.51 -10.57
C SER A 166 18.39 -11.54 -11.92
N THR A 167 17.95 -12.33 -12.87
CA THR A 167 18.59 -12.50 -14.17
C THR A 167 18.44 -11.29 -15.08
N TYR A 168 17.20 -10.76 -15.18
CA TYR A 168 16.89 -9.67 -16.11
C TYR A 168 16.68 -8.33 -15.38
N GLY A 169 16.52 -8.36 -14.06
CA GLY A 169 16.39 -7.20 -13.20
C GLY A 169 15.11 -6.41 -13.44
N TRP A 170 15.23 -5.10 -13.40
CA TRP A 170 14.16 -4.16 -13.65
C TRP A 170 13.91 -3.99 -15.14
N ARG A 171 12.65 -4.12 -15.56
CA ARG A 171 12.24 -3.96 -16.96
C ARG A 171 11.37 -2.72 -17.10
N ILE A 172 11.63 -1.93 -18.15
CA ILE A 172 10.74 -0.81 -18.49
C ILE A 172 9.44 -1.39 -19.05
N PHE A 173 8.35 -1.04 -18.41
CA PHE A 173 6.99 -1.27 -18.87
C PHE A 173 6.42 0.11 -19.27
N SER A 174 6.14 0.29 -20.54
CA SER A 174 5.50 1.49 -21.08
C SER A 174 4.01 1.23 -21.20
N ILE A 175 3.21 2.11 -20.64
CA ILE A 175 1.75 2.14 -20.86
C ILE A 175 1.48 3.05 -22.04
#